data_18d507be3d37e3d8d6e242397992d52d
#
_entry.id   18d507be3d37e3d8d6e242397992d52d
#
_cell.length_a   1.000
_cell.length_b   1.000
_cell.length_c   1.000
_cell.angle_alpha   90.00
_cell.angle_beta   90.00
_cell.angle_gamma   90.00
#
_symmetry.space_group_name_H-M   'P 1'
#
loop_
_entity.id
_entity.type
_entity.pdbx_description
1 polymer ?
#
loop_
_entity_poly.entity_id
_entity_poly.type
_entity_poly.pdbx_seq_one_letter_code
_entity_poly.pdbx_strand_id
1 'polypeptide(L)'
;GTAEIRETFKISKIGTIAGCMVTDGKIYRSSKVRVIRDGVVTYSGELSSLKRFKDDAKEVSKGYDCGMQVKNYNDIQIGDVLEAFQEVAIKKKL
;
A
#
# COMPACT_ATOMS: atom_id res chain seq x y z
N GLY A 1 7.53 5.55 -0.71
CA GLY A 1 8.04 4.39 0.01
C GLY A 1 7.59 3.07 -0.59
N THR A 2 8.18 2.02 -0.14
CA THR A 2 7.85 0.68 -0.59
C THR A 2 7.58 -0.23 0.59
N ALA A 3 6.71 -1.21 0.37
CA ALA A 3 6.40 -2.22 1.37
C ALA A 3 6.30 -3.59 0.70
N GLU A 4 6.77 -4.61 1.40
CA GLU A 4 6.70 -5.98 0.92
C GLU A 4 5.50 -6.67 1.56
N ILE A 5 4.70 -7.33 0.77
CA ILE A 5 3.54 -8.08 1.27
C ILE A 5 4.01 -9.39 1.85
N ARG A 6 3.78 -9.58 3.14
CA ARG A 6 4.18 -10.78 3.85
C ARG A 6 3.02 -11.71 4.15
N GLU A 7 1.81 -11.17 4.25
CA GLU A 7 0.61 -11.94 4.50
C GLU A 7 -0.56 -11.31 3.78
N THR A 8 -1.58 -12.11 3.50
CA THR A 8 -2.82 -11.60 2.93
C THR A 8 -3.99 -12.14 3.74
N PHE A 9 -4.99 -11.30 3.96
CA PHE A 9 -6.20 -11.65 4.70
C PHE A 9 -7.40 -11.34 3.86
N LYS A 10 -8.20 -12.35 3.56
CA LYS A 10 -9.45 -12.16 2.82
C LYS A 10 -10.59 -12.00 3.81
N ILE A 11 -11.26 -10.86 3.74
CA ILE A 11 -12.38 -10.57 4.61
C ILE A 11 -13.61 -10.42 3.72
N SER A 12 -14.64 -11.20 4.00
CA SER A 12 -15.75 -11.40 3.08
C SER A 12 -16.52 -10.13 2.69
N LYS A 13 -16.53 -9.11 3.49
CA LYS A 13 -17.24 -7.86 3.17
C LYS A 13 -16.34 -6.70 2.83
N ILE A 14 -15.06 -6.87 3.02
CA ILE A 14 -14.10 -5.77 2.89
C ILE A 14 -13.18 -5.97 1.71
N GLY A 15 -12.80 -7.20 1.44
CA GLY A 15 -11.84 -7.54 0.41
C GLY A 15 -10.55 -8.08 1.00
N THR A 16 -9.48 -8.01 0.24
CA THR A 16 -8.18 -8.54 0.67
C THR A 16 -7.34 -7.45 1.30
N ILE A 17 -6.85 -7.72 2.49
CA ILE A 17 -5.94 -6.83 3.19
C ILE A 17 -4.53 -7.39 3.11
N ALA A 18 -3.58 -6.55 2.74
CA ALA A 18 -2.18 -6.93 2.65
C ALA A 18 -1.48 -6.61 3.96
N GLY A 19 -0.95 -7.64 4.61
CA GLY A 19 -0.05 -7.45 5.75
C GLY A 19 1.35 -7.22 5.21
N CYS A 20 1.85 -6.01 5.39
CA CYS A 20 3.09 -5.55 4.77
C CYS A 20 4.10 -5.09 5.78
N MET A 21 5.37 -5.13 5.39
CA MET A 21 6.47 -4.49 6.10
C MET A 21 7.00 -3.37 5.22
N VAL A 22 7.09 -2.16 5.74
CA VAL A 22 7.66 -1.04 5.00
C VAL A 22 9.16 -1.24 4.90
N THR A 23 9.66 -1.35 3.69
CA THR A 23 11.08 -1.64 3.43
C THR A 23 11.87 -0.40 3.07
N ASP A 24 11.23 0.66 2.65
CA ASP A 24 11.90 1.90 2.30
C ASP A 24 10.94 3.08 2.39
N GLY A 25 11.45 4.22 2.86
CA GLY A 25 10.68 5.45 2.95
C GLY A 25 9.50 5.35 3.90
N LYS A 26 8.42 6.01 3.54
CA LYS A 26 7.18 6.03 4.31
C LYS A 26 5.99 5.79 3.40
N ILE A 27 4.97 5.16 3.96
CA ILE A 27 3.69 4.96 3.28
C ILE A 27 2.67 5.88 3.94
N TYR A 28 1.98 6.67 3.15
CA TYR A 28 0.94 7.58 3.65
C TYR A 28 -0.44 7.07 3.24
N ARG A 29 -1.41 7.29 4.12
CA ARG A 29 -2.80 6.87 3.85
C ARG A 29 -3.33 7.48 2.55
N SER A 30 -2.91 8.68 2.23
CA SER A 30 -3.32 9.39 1.02
C SER A 30 -2.48 9.07 -0.20
N SER A 31 -1.48 8.21 -0.07
CA SER A 31 -0.61 7.86 -1.19
C SER A 31 -1.35 7.05 -2.23
N LYS A 32 -0.89 7.17 -3.45
CA LYS A 32 -1.22 6.20 -4.49
C LYS A 32 -0.22 5.06 -4.45
N VAL A 33 -0.63 3.92 -4.94
CA VAL A 33 0.21 2.73 -4.88
C VAL A 33 0.23 1.99 -6.21
N ARG A 34 1.35 1.32 -6.44
CA ARG A 34 1.46 0.35 -7.53
C ARG A 34 1.74 -1.01 -6.91
N VAL A 35 1.07 -2.02 -7.43
CA VAL A 35 1.35 -3.40 -7.03
C VAL A 35 2.33 -3.96 -8.04
N ILE A 36 3.49 -4.37 -7.56
CA ILE A 36 4.58 -4.87 -8.41
C ILE A 36 4.77 -6.35 -8.12
N ARG A 37 4.72 -7.15 -9.17
CA ARG A 37 4.94 -8.60 -9.08
C ARG A 37 6.00 -8.99 -10.09
N ASP A 38 7.08 -9.59 -9.61
CA ASP A 38 8.21 -10.01 -10.44
C ASP A 38 8.75 -8.86 -11.30
N GLY A 39 8.82 -7.67 -10.71
CA GLY A 39 9.33 -6.48 -11.40
C GLY A 39 8.35 -5.82 -12.36
N VAL A 40 7.11 -6.33 -12.42
CA VAL A 40 6.10 -5.79 -13.34
C VAL A 40 4.95 -5.19 -12.55
N VAL A 41 4.52 -3.99 -12.93
CA VAL A 41 3.37 -3.34 -12.31
C VAL A 41 2.11 -4.06 -12.77
N THR A 42 1.41 -4.70 -11.82
CA THR A 42 0.17 -5.42 -12.12
C THR A 42 -1.06 -4.57 -11.91
N TYR A 43 -0.95 -3.55 -11.08
CA TYR A 43 -2.06 -2.66 -10.80
C TYR A 43 -1.52 -1.32 -10.28
N SER A 44 -2.25 -0.27 -10.56
CA SER A 44 -1.94 1.05 -10.07
C SER A 44 -3.23 1.69 -9.57
N GLY A 45 -3.22 2.21 -8.38
CA GLY A 45 -4.41 2.80 -7.77
C GLY A 45 -4.07 3.51 -6.49
N GLU A 46 -4.99 3.45 -5.53
CA GLU A 46 -4.78 4.14 -4.27
C GLU A 46 -5.16 3.22 -3.11
N LEU A 47 -4.76 3.60 -1.91
CA LEU A 47 -5.12 2.84 -0.72
C LEU A 47 -6.54 3.15 -0.31
N SER A 48 -7.27 2.09 0.03
CA SER A 48 -8.58 2.22 0.65
C SER A 48 -8.46 2.31 2.17
N SER A 49 -7.42 1.71 2.74
CA SER A 49 -7.14 1.83 4.17
C SER A 49 -5.66 1.60 4.47
N LEU A 50 -5.20 2.18 5.55
CA LEU A 50 -3.86 1.97 6.08
C LEU A 50 -3.99 1.85 7.59
N LYS A 51 -3.57 0.70 8.13
CA LYS A 51 -3.70 0.43 9.56
C LYS A 51 -2.42 -0.16 10.14
N ARG A 52 -2.18 0.13 11.39
CA ARG A 52 -1.20 -0.57 12.21
C ARG A 52 -1.93 -1.23 13.35
N PHE A 53 -1.83 -2.57 13.43
CA PHE A 53 -2.62 -3.39 14.36
C PHE A 53 -4.11 -3.15 14.11
N LYS A 54 -4.83 -2.59 15.05
CA LYS A 54 -6.26 -2.32 14.92
C LYS A 54 -6.56 -0.85 14.67
N ASP A 55 -5.54 -0.01 14.63
CA ASP A 55 -5.72 1.43 14.54
C ASP A 55 -5.43 1.96 13.15
N ASP A 56 -6.24 2.92 12.72
CA ASP A 56 -5.96 3.63 11.48
C ASP A 56 -4.67 4.42 11.64
N ALA A 57 -3.85 4.40 10.59
CA ALA A 57 -2.59 5.14 10.57
C ALA A 57 -2.63 6.16 9.44
N LYS A 58 -2.03 7.30 9.67
CA LYS A 58 -1.86 8.32 8.63
C LYS A 58 -0.61 8.05 7.81
N GLU A 59 0.40 7.48 8.44
CA GLU A 59 1.64 7.12 7.78
C GLU A 59 2.31 5.96 8.53
N VAL A 60 3.13 5.22 7.82
CA VAL A 60 3.94 4.14 8.38
C VAL A 60 5.35 4.27 7.84
N SER A 61 6.32 4.27 8.74
CA SER A 61 7.72 4.44 8.38
C SER A 61 8.41 3.10 8.12
N LYS A 62 9.57 3.19 7.48
CA LYS A 62 10.43 2.03 7.25
C LYS A 62 10.66 1.23 8.53
N GLY A 63 10.57 -0.08 8.43
CA GLY A 63 10.79 -0.99 9.54
C GLY A 63 9.55 -1.33 10.35
N TYR A 64 8.40 -0.75 10.01
CA TYR A 64 7.16 -1.02 10.72
C TYR A 64 6.20 -1.83 9.86
N ASP A 65 5.47 -2.72 10.51
CA ASP A 65 4.42 -3.50 9.87
C ASP A 65 3.18 -2.66 9.69
N CYS A 66 2.40 -2.97 8.69
CA CYS A 66 1.10 -2.33 8.51
C CYS A 66 0.18 -3.23 7.71
N GLY A 67 -1.11 -2.94 7.80
CA GLY A 67 -2.12 -3.55 6.95
C GLY A 67 -2.62 -2.51 5.95
N MET A 68 -2.63 -2.89 4.70
CA MET A 68 -3.10 -2.01 3.63
C MET A 68 -4.13 -2.71 2.77
N GLN A 69 -5.12 -1.95 2.36
CA GLN A 69 -6.08 -2.43 1.38
C GLN A 69 -5.99 -1.54 0.16
N VAL A 70 -5.75 -2.16 -0.99
CA VAL A 70 -5.70 -1.43 -2.25
C VAL A 70 -7.12 -1.33 -2.79
N LYS A 71 -7.53 -0.12 -3.11
CA LYS A 71 -8.89 0.15 -3.57
C LYS A 71 -9.16 -0.56 -4.90
N ASN A 72 -10.27 -1.27 -4.97
CA ASN A 72 -10.72 -1.98 -6.18
C ASN A 72 -9.77 -3.08 -6.67
N TYR A 73 -8.91 -3.60 -5.82
CA TYR A 73 -7.97 -4.63 -6.22
C TYR A 73 -7.80 -5.65 -5.10
N ASN A 74 -8.15 -6.89 -5.38
CA ASN A 74 -8.10 -7.97 -4.40
C ASN A 74 -7.13 -9.09 -4.75
N ASP A 75 -6.43 -8.98 -5.88
CA ASP A 75 -5.48 -10.01 -6.32
C ASP A 75 -4.08 -9.75 -5.76
N ILE A 76 -4.02 -9.47 -4.49
CA ILE A 76 -2.78 -9.24 -3.78
C ILE A 76 -2.21 -10.58 -3.35
N GLN A 77 -0.92 -10.79 -3.55
CA GLN A 77 -0.26 -12.05 -3.19
C GLN A 77 0.97 -11.79 -2.35
N ILE A 78 1.30 -12.79 -1.54
CA ILE A 78 2.52 -12.74 -0.74
C ILE A 78 3.73 -12.65 -1.68
N GLY A 79 4.65 -11.76 -1.35
CA GLY A 79 5.82 -11.48 -2.19
C GLY A 79 5.65 -10.30 -3.12
N ASP A 80 4.44 -9.82 -3.31
CA ASP A 80 4.22 -8.60 -4.08
C ASP A 80 4.78 -7.40 -3.32
N VAL A 81 5.13 -6.36 -4.06
CA VAL A 81 5.63 -5.11 -3.48
C VAL A 81 4.61 -4.02 -3.76
N LEU A 82 4.29 -3.26 -2.73
CA LEU A 82 3.48 -2.06 -2.87
C LEU A 82 4.40 -0.86 -2.88
N GLU A 83 4.42 -0.16 -4.00
CA GLU A 83 5.18 1.08 -4.11
C GLU A 83 4.22 2.24 -3.92
N ALA A 84 4.39 2.96 -2.83
CA ALA A 84 3.56 4.12 -2.54
C ALA A 84 4.23 5.38 -3.05
N PHE A 85 3.47 6.23 -3.68
CA PHE A 85 3.96 7.50 -4.16
C PHE A 85 2.88 8.55 -4.00
N GLN A 86 3.29 9.80 -3.94
CA GLN A 86 2.36 10.90 -3.91
C GLN A 86 2.39 11.61 -5.24
N GLU A 87 1.20 11.79 -5.83
CA GLU A 87 1.09 12.68 -6.95
C GLU A 87 1.10 14.10 -6.43
N VAL A 88 2.21 14.74 -6.62
CA VAL A 88 2.31 16.16 -6.32
C VAL A 88 1.85 16.89 -7.57
N ALA A 89 0.68 17.49 -7.50
CA ALA A 89 0.26 18.41 -8.54
C ALA A 89 1.17 19.62 -8.43
N ILE A 90 2.17 19.64 -9.26
CA ILE A 90 3.03 20.80 -9.32
C ILE A 90 2.27 21.87 -10.08
N LYS A 91 1.74 22.80 -9.34
CA LYS A 91 1.23 23.98 -9.98
C LYS A 91 2.40 24.79 -10.42
N LYS A 92 2.63 24.81 -11.68
CA LYS A 92 3.58 25.73 -12.21
C LYS A 92 3.11 27.12 -11.97
N LYS A 93 3.88 27.82 -11.22
CA LYS A 93 3.70 29.23 -11.14
C LYS A 93 4.40 29.88 -12.30
N LEU A 94 3.67 30.59 -13.01
CA LEU A 94 4.24 31.36 -14.11
C LEU A 94 4.49 32.77 -13.71
#